data_0717c0eb8cfdb9976067647c8bd07dfc
#
_entry.id   0717c0eb8cfdb9976067647c8bd07dfc
#
_cell.length_a   1.000
_cell.length_b   1.000
_cell.length_c   1.000
_cell.angle_alpha   90.00
_cell.angle_beta   90.00
_cell.angle_gamma   90.00
#
_symmetry.space_group_name_H-M   'P 1'
#
loop_
_entity.id
_entity.type
_entity.pdbx_description
1 polymer ?
#
loop_
_entity_poly.entity_id
_entity_poly.type
_entity_poly.pdbx_seq_one_letter_code
_entity_poly.pdbx_strand_id
1 'polypeptide(L)'
;VSVPPTVLHEYPNPEAGRALMEGKVDAVLTFGSTDSALVRELITAPGIKLMSMSQAEAYTRLFPHLSHVVLPKGILGLSKRFPASDIHLLAPVTNLLVRKDLHPALAYLLLKAAVEIHGGAGWVHRAGEFPSMKTQDFPISEQAQRFYRSGGSWLHGYLPFWAATFVDRMLLVLITIGLVLVPLIGILPWLYTWRNRSKYY
;
A
#
# COMPACT_ATOMS: atom_id res chain seq x y z
N VAL A 1 25.70 18.42 -11.04
CA VAL A 1 27.05 18.51 -10.48
C VAL A 1 27.58 17.08 -10.43
N SER A 2 28.60 16.75 -11.23
CA SER A 2 29.25 15.44 -11.18
C SER A 2 30.25 15.45 -10.02
N VAL A 3 30.03 14.60 -9.05
CA VAL A 3 30.99 14.38 -7.94
C VAL A 3 32.15 13.54 -8.47
N PRO A 4 33.41 13.92 -8.21
CA PRO A 4 34.55 13.13 -8.66
C PRO A 4 34.49 11.70 -8.09
N PRO A 5 34.79 10.66 -8.87
CA PRO A 5 34.67 9.27 -8.42
C PRO A 5 35.59 8.92 -7.23
N THR A 6 36.67 9.67 -7.03
CA THR A 6 37.63 9.51 -5.90
C THR A 6 37.04 9.91 -4.55
N VAL A 7 35.86 10.57 -4.52
CA VAL A 7 35.18 11.03 -3.30
C VAL A 7 34.02 10.09 -2.92
N LEU A 8 33.61 9.20 -3.83
CA LEU A 8 32.54 8.26 -3.61
C LEU A 8 33.10 6.89 -3.22
N HIS A 9 32.71 6.41 -2.06
CA HIS A 9 33.04 5.08 -1.56
C HIS A 9 31.78 4.23 -1.47
N GLU A 10 31.80 3.04 -2.04
CA GLU A 10 30.70 2.08 -1.95
C GLU A 10 30.92 1.18 -0.72
N TYR A 11 29.98 1.23 0.22
CA TYR A 11 29.95 0.37 1.39
C TYR A 11 28.61 -0.35 1.47
N PRO A 12 28.58 -1.60 1.94
CA PRO A 12 27.36 -2.20 2.43
C PRO A 12 26.72 -1.34 3.53
N ASN A 13 25.38 -1.27 3.61
CA ASN A 13 24.68 -0.40 4.56
C ASN A 13 25.22 -0.43 6.00
N PRO A 14 25.47 -1.60 6.64
CA PRO A 14 25.97 -1.64 8.00
C PRO A 14 27.38 -1.05 8.14
N GLU A 15 28.22 -1.23 7.13
CA GLU A 15 29.60 -0.72 7.11
C GLU A 15 29.66 0.79 6.85
N ALA A 16 28.75 1.28 5.96
CA ALA A 16 28.59 2.70 5.71
C ALA A 16 28.27 3.48 6.99
N GLY A 17 27.34 2.96 7.80
CA GLY A 17 26.98 3.56 9.08
C GLY A 17 28.16 3.60 10.06
N ARG A 18 28.93 2.52 10.15
CA ARG A 18 30.14 2.49 10.99
C ARG A 18 31.20 3.47 10.51
N ALA A 19 31.43 3.52 9.19
CA ALA A 19 32.41 4.44 8.61
C ALA A 19 32.08 5.91 8.93
N LEU A 20 30.80 6.27 8.95
CA LEU A 20 30.35 7.61 9.36
C LEU A 20 30.60 7.85 10.85
N MET A 21 30.22 6.90 11.70
CA MET A 21 30.46 7.02 13.17
C MET A 21 31.92 7.09 13.54
N GLU A 22 32.78 6.42 12.79
CA GLU A 22 34.25 6.43 12.96
C GLU A 22 34.91 7.64 12.30
N GLY A 23 34.15 8.51 11.61
CA GLY A 23 34.71 9.69 10.93
C GLY A 23 35.54 9.38 9.69
N LYS A 24 35.42 8.19 9.10
CA LYS A 24 36.10 7.79 7.86
C LYS A 24 35.46 8.41 6.62
N VAL A 25 34.22 8.78 6.72
CA VAL A 25 33.44 9.47 5.68
C VAL A 25 32.66 10.61 6.30
N ASP A 26 32.50 11.71 5.55
CA ASP A 26 31.80 12.92 6.02
C ASP A 26 30.28 12.81 5.91
N ALA A 27 29.78 12.00 4.99
CA ALA A 27 28.35 11.79 4.75
C ALA A 27 28.08 10.38 4.24
N VAL A 28 26.89 9.87 4.53
CA VAL A 28 26.40 8.59 4.03
C VAL A 28 25.05 8.79 3.38
N LEU A 29 24.89 8.27 2.16
CA LEU A 29 23.60 8.10 1.50
C LEU A 29 23.20 6.63 1.61
N THR A 30 22.13 6.35 2.32
CA THR A 30 21.62 4.99 2.51
C THR A 30 20.14 4.90 2.16
N PHE A 31 19.72 3.76 1.66
CA PHE A 31 18.33 3.42 1.45
C PHE A 31 17.90 2.38 2.49
N GLY A 32 16.78 2.63 3.15
CA GLY A 32 16.28 1.71 4.16
C GLY A 32 14.93 2.14 4.73
N SER A 33 14.28 1.21 5.40
CA SER A 33 13.09 1.52 6.19
C SER A 33 13.47 2.41 7.38
N THR A 34 12.56 3.31 7.75
CA THR A 34 12.66 4.10 8.99
C THR A 34 12.74 3.23 10.24
N ASP A 35 12.27 1.98 10.15
CA ASP A 35 12.28 1.01 11.24
C ASP A 35 13.58 0.19 11.33
N SER A 36 14.49 0.35 10.36
CA SER A 36 15.76 -0.40 10.39
C SER A 36 16.62 0.01 11.60
N ALA A 37 17.29 -0.98 12.20
CA ALA A 37 18.18 -0.74 13.34
C ALA A 37 19.27 0.28 13.01
N LEU A 38 19.86 0.19 11.81
CA LEU A 38 20.89 1.11 11.34
C LEU A 38 20.39 2.56 11.28
N VAL A 39 19.21 2.78 10.68
CA VAL A 39 18.64 4.14 10.57
C VAL A 39 18.36 4.72 11.97
N ARG A 40 17.81 3.92 12.86
CA ARG A 40 17.56 4.34 14.27
C ARG A 40 18.85 4.68 15.00
N GLU A 41 19.89 3.87 14.84
CA GLU A 41 21.21 4.10 15.44
C GLU A 41 21.82 5.39 14.92
N LEU A 42 21.87 5.60 13.61
CA LEU A 42 22.43 6.80 13.00
C LEU A 42 21.70 8.08 13.39
N ILE A 43 20.36 8.04 13.42
CA ILE A 43 19.54 9.22 13.79
C ILE A 43 19.77 9.62 15.26
N THR A 44 20.04 8.65 16.13
CA THR A 44 20.24 8.91 17.56
C THR A 44 21.70 9.13 17.95
N ALA A 45 22.65 8.86 17.04
CA ALA A 45 24.07 9.00 17.29
C ALA A 45 24.47 10.47 17.49
N PRO A 46 25.27 10.78 18.52
CA PRO A 46 25.75 12.14 18.75
C PRO A 46 26.64 12.62 17.60
N GLY A 47 26.44 13.86 17.17
CA GLY A 47 27.24 14.46 16.08
C GLY A 47 26.75 14.16 14.68
N ILE A 48 25.82 13.23 14.49
CA ILE A 48 25.21 12.93 13.19
C ILE A 48 23.92 13.75 13.03
N LYS A 49 23.75 14.33 11.86
CA LYS A 49 22.53 15.08 11.49
C LYS A 49 21.92 14.52 10.22
N LEU A 50 20.61 14.40 10.21
CA LEU A 50 19.87 14.06 9.02
C LEU A 50 19.83 15.28 8.09
N MET A 51 20.26 15.10 6.84
CA MET A 51 20.26 16.17 5.84
C MET A 51 18.82 16.35 5.29
N SER A 52 18.35 17.58 5.25
CA SER A 52 17.07 17.93 4.62
C SER A 52 17.32 18.38 3.17
N MET A 53 16.60 17.76 2.23
CA MET A 53 16.65 18.09 0.82
C MET A 53 15.66 19.21 0.48
N SER A 54 16.09 20.45 0.50
CA SER A 54 15.24 21.63 0.24
C SER A 54 14.56 21.62 -1.13
N GLN A 55 15.14 20.92 -2.10
CA GLN A 55 14.62 20.79 -3.47
C GLN A 55 13.93 19.44 -3.73
N ALA A 56 13.53 18.71 -2.69
CA ALA A 56 12.93 17.38 -2.83
C ALA A 56 11.75 17.35 -3.81
N GLU A 57 10.88 18.36 -3.78
CA GLU A 57 9.74 18.48 -4.69
C GLU A 57 10.19 18.63 -6.17
N ALA A 58 11.25 19.37 -6.44
CA ALA A 58 11.77 19.51 -7.80
C ALA A 58 12.35 18.19 -8.33
N TYR A 59 13.02 17.43 -7.45
CA TYR A 59 13.53 16.10 -7.81
C TYR A 59 12.41 15.13 -8.19
N THR A 60 11.29 15.12 -7.49
CA THR A 60 10.17 14.22 -7.82
C THR A 60 9.51 14.54 -9.16
N ARG A 61 9.57 15.79 -9.59
CA ARG A 61 9.07 16.18 -10.92
C ARG A 61 10.01 15.78 -12.05
N LEU A 62 11.31 15.78 -11.79
CA LEU A 62 12.32 15.35 -12.76
C LEU A 62 12.48 13.83 -12.80
N PHE A 63 12.27 13.18 -11.66
CA PHE A 63 12.45 11.74 -11.47
C PHE A 63 11.19 11.12 -10.86
N PRO A 64 10.21 10.69 -11.70
CA PRO A 64 8.90 10.20 -11.24
C PRO A 64 8.96 8.98 -10.33
N HIS A 65 10.06 8.21 -10.38
CA HIS A 65 10.30 7.05 -9.49
C HIS A 65 10.72 7.45 -8.06
N LEU A 66 10.88 8.74 -7.79
CA LEU A 66 11.13 9.27 -6.45
C LEU A 66 9.85 9.89 -5.89
N SER A 67 9.65 9.72 -4.61
CA SER A 67 8.59 10.38 -3.84
C SER A 67 9.19 11.32 -2.82
N HIS A 68 8.59 12.49 -2.65
CA HIS A 68 8.91 13.41 -1.57
C HIS A 68 8.22 12.94 -0.30
N VAL A 69 8.99 12.69 0.75
CA VAL A 69 8.50 12.33 2.07
C VAL A 69 9.00 13.34 3.10
N VAL A 70 8.17 13.62 4.08
CA VAL A 70 8.50 14.57 5.15
C VAL A 70 8.57 13.81 6.47
N LEU A 71 9.69 13.92 7.16
CA LEU A 71 9.83 13.48 8.54
C LEU A 71 9.43 14.67 9.45
N PRO A 72 8.28 14.62 10.12
CA PRO A 72 7.77 15.76 10.87
C PRO A 72 8.64 16.08 12.09
N LYS A 73 8.73 17.37 12.43
CA LYS A 73 9.39 17.78 13.66
C LYS A 73 8.79 17.08 14.88
N GLY A 74 9.65 16.64 15.79
CA GLY A 74 9.22 16.01 17.03
C GLY A 74 8.79 14.55 16.91
N ILE A 75 8.72 13.95 15.71
CA ILE A 75 8.21 12.57 15.53
C ILE A 75 9.05 11.52 16.27
N LEU A 76 10.33 11.76 16.44
CA LEU A 76 11.26 10.88 17.16
C LEU A 76 11.33 11.14 18.67
N GLY A 77 10.73 12.25 19.12
CA GLY A 77 10.69 12.61 20.54
C GLY A 77 9.99 13.94 20.76
N LEU A 78 8.71 13.88 21.12
CA LEU A 78 7.86 15.07 21.33
C LEU A 78 8.41 16.00 22.42
N SER A 79 8.89 15.44 23.53
CA SER A 79 9.45 16.22 24.65
C SER A 79 10.75 16.95 24.29
N LYS A 80 11.58 16.30 23.51
CA LYS A 80 12.87 16.85 23.03
C LYS A 80 12.73 17.63 21.73
N ARG A 81 11.52 17.65 21.12
CA ARG A 81 11.26 18.25 19.81
C ARG A 81 12.28 17.79 18.75
N PHE A 82 12.54 16.47 18.71
CA PHE A 82 13.50 15.91 17.77
C PHE A 82 12.80 15.18 16.63
N PRO A 83 13.11 15.49 15.36
CA PRO A 83 13.97 16.58 14.90
C PRO A 83 13.37 17.97 15.21
N ALA A 84 14.19 19.02 15.24
CA ALA A 84 13.78 20.38 15.61
C ALA A 84 12.93 21.07 14.53
N SER A 85 13.05 20.64 13.28
CA SER A 85 12.29 21.10 12.12
C SER A 85 11.88 19.91 11.25
N ASP A 86 10.94 20.13 10.36
CA ASP A 86 10.57 19.14 9.34
C ASP A 86 11.77 18.86 8.45
N ILE A 87 12.01 17.57 8.14
CA ILE A 87 13.10 17.13 7.29
C ILE A 87 12.51 16.55 6.00
N HIS A 88 12.88 17.16 4.89
CA HIS A 88 12.45 16.75 3.55
C HIS A 88 13.40 15.68 3.03
N LEU A 89 12.86 14.54 2.66
CA LEU A 89 13.61 13.36 2.20
C LEU A 89 13.07 12.91 0.84
N LEU A 90 13.88 12.12 0.15
CA LEU A 90 13.48 11.41 -1.06
C LEU A 90 13.37 9.93 -0.75
N ALA A 91 12.30 9.32 -1.21
CA ALA A 91 12.08 7.89 -1.10
C ALA A 91 11.89 7.27 -2.49
N PRO A 92 12.61 6.20 -2.84
CA PRO A 92 12.33 5.45 -4.04
C PRO A 92 11.00 4.72 -3.88
N VAL A 93 10.26 4.61 -4.97
CA VAL A 93 9.02 3.85 -4.98
C VAL A 93 9.32 2.36 -5.11
N THR A 94 8.78 1.57 -4.21
CA THR A 94 8.89 0.10 -4.24
C THR A 94 7.63 -0.50 -4.80
N ASN A 95 7.74 -1.32 -5.86
CA ASN A 95 6.63 -1.98 -6.52
C ASN A 95 6.65 -3.49 -6.25
N LEU A 96 5.49 -4.07 -5.95
CA LEU A 96 5.31 -5.51 -5.91
C LEU A 96 5.00 -6.01 -7.33
N LEU A 97 5.97 -6.64 -7.96
CA LEU A 97 5.81 -7.20 -9.30
C LEU A 97 5.45 -8.68 -9.23
N VAL A 98 4.48 -9.06 -10.02
CA VAL A 98 4.04 -10.45 -10.14
C VAL A 98 3.93 -10.85 -11.61
N ARG A 99 4.00 -12.15 -11.88
CA ARG A 99 3.80 -12.68 -13.23
C ARG A 99 2.36 -12.43 -13.68
N LYS A 100 2.17 -12.18 -14.98
CA LYS A 100 0.86 -11.91 -15.57
C LYS A 100 -0.14 -13.07 -15.40
N ASP A 101 0.38 -14.30 -15.36
CA ASP A 101 -0.37 -15.55 -15.19
C ASP A 101 -0.57 -15.96 -13.73
N LEU A 102 -0.25 -15.09 -12.76
CA LEU A 102 -0.48 -15.39 -11.35
C LEU A 102 -1.96 -15.61 -11.07
N HIS A 103 -2.26 -16.71 -10.37
CA HIS A 103 -3.64 -17.05 -10.01
C HIS A 103 -4.27 -15.91 -9.17
N PRO A 104 -5.51 -15.46 -9.49
CA PRO A 104 -6.16 -14.34 -8.80
C PRO A 104 -6.22 -14.45 -7.28
N ALA A 105 -6.36 -15.68 -6.77
CA ALA A 105 -6.34 -15.97 -5.33
C ALA A 105 -5.01 -15.58 -4.67
N LEU A 106 -3.89 -15.93 -5.32
CA LEU A 106 -2.56 -15.61 -4.81
C LEU A 106 -2.31 -14.10 -4.86
N ALA A 107 -2.76 -13.45 -5.94
CA ALA A 107 -2.68 -11.99 -6.04
C ALA A 107 -3.46 -11.30 -4.89
N TYR A 108 -4.66 -11.79 -4.58
CA TYR A 108 -5.46 -11.29 -3.45
C TYR A 108 -4.75 -11.50 -2.09
N LEU A 109 -4.20 -12.68 -1.85
CA LEU A 109 -3.47 -12.98 -0.62
C LEU A 109 -2.21 -12.11 -0.47
N LEU A 110 -1.48 -11.89 -1.55
CA LEU A 110 -0.32 -10.99 -1.56
C LEU A 110 -0.73 -9.55 -1.24
N LEU A 111 -1.81 -9.05 -1.84
CA LEU A 111 -2.33 -7.71 -1.55
C LEU A 111 -2.80 -7.57 -0.10
N LYS A 112 -3.49 -8.58 0.42
CA LYS A 112 -3.91 -8.63 1.83
C LYS A 112 -2.70 -8.60 2.76
N ALA A 113 -1.70 -9.45 2.52
CA ALA A 113 -0.47 -9.46 3.29
C ALA A 113 0.28 -8.11 3.20
N ALA A 114 0.33 -7.49 2.02
CA ALA A 114 0.94 -6.18 1.84
C ALA A 114 0.23 -5.09 2.66
N VAL A 115 -1.11 -5.10 2.71
CA VAL A 115 -1.89 -4.18 3.56
C VAL A 115 -1.63 -4.45 5.05
N GLU A 116 -1.58 -5.71 5.45
CA GLU A 116 -1.32 -6.10 6.85
C GLU A 116 0.07 -5.67 7.32
N ILE A 117 1.09 -5.84 6.47
CA ILE A 117 2.49 -5.52 6.80
C ILE A 117 2.77 -4.02 6.70
N HIS A 118 2.25 -3.34 5.66
CA HIS A 118 2.62 -1.96 5.32
C HIS A 118 1.50 -0.94 5.56
N GLY A 119 0.30 -1.37 5.96
CA GLY A 119 -0.84 -0.48 6.17
C GLY A 119 -0.81 0.29 7.50
N GLY A 120 0.14 -0.01 8.39
CA GLY A 120 0.33 0.70 9.65
C GLY A 120 0.80 2.14 9.47
N ALA A 121 0.73 2.95 10.53
CA ALA A 121 1.35 4.28 10.53
C ALA A 121 2.86 4.16 10.72
N GLY A 122 3.62 4.99 10.01
CA GLY A 122 5.07 5.12 10.15
C GLY A 122 5.50 6.56 10.41
N TRP A 123 6.78 6.80 10.50
CA TRP A 123 7.30 8.14 10.75
C TRP A 123 7.06 9.12 9.60
N VAL A 124 6.97 8.62 8.36
CA VAL A 124 6.87 9.40 7.13
C VAL A 124 5.56 9.16 6.37
N HIS A 125 4.65 8.33 6.88
CA HIS A 125 3.37 8.02 6.25
C HIS A 125 2.28 7.76 7.29
N ARG A 126 1.03 7.94 6.90
CA ARG A 126 -0.15 7.71 7.74
C ARG A 126 -0.65 6.28 7.60
N ALA A 127 -1.39 5.80 8.60
CA ALA A 127 -2.08 4.53 8.50
C ALA A 127 -3.01 4.50 7.28
N GLY A 128 -2.97 3.41 6.52
CA GLY A 128 -3.76 3.22 5.31
C GLY A 128 -3.25 3.97 4.07
N GLU A 129 -2.13 4.67 4.14
CA GLU A 129 -1.53 5.35 2.99
C GLU A 129 -0.86 4.37 2.03
N PHE A 130 -0.30 3.30 2.57
CA PHE A 130 0.33 2.21 1.81
C PHE A 130 -0.29 0.85 2.16
N PRO A 131 -0.21 -0.11 1.22
CA PRO A 131 0.16 0.03 -0.20
C PRO A 131 -0.90 0.79 -1.00
N SER A 132 -0.50 1.43 -2.10
CA SER A 132 -1.42 2.25 -2.91
C SER A 132 -1.17 2.07 -4.42
N MET A 133 -2.12 2.54 -5.26
CA MET A 133 -2.00 2.50 -6.73
C MET A 133 -1.44 3.81 -7.32
N LYS A 134 -0.78 4.65 -6.52
CA LYS A 134 -0.36 5.99 -6.97
C LYS A 134 0.75 5.99 -8.01
N THR A 135 1.53 4.92 -8.11
CA THR A 135 2.69 4.83 -9.00
C THR A 135 2.34 4.08 -10.28
N GLN A 136 2.75 4.61 -11.42
CA GLN A 136 2.36 4.14 -12.74
C GLN A 136 3.55 3.64 -13.59
N ASP A 137 4.67 3.28 -12.99
CA ASP A 137 5.83 2.77 -13.74
C ASP A 137 5.55 1.42 -14.41
N PHE A 138 4.60 0.67 -13.84
CA PHE A 138 4.17 -0.64 -14.35
C PHE A 138 2.65 -0.71 -14.48
N PRO A 139 2.12 -1.50 -15.45
CA PRO A 139 0.69 -1.68 -15.59
C PRO A 139 0.12 -2.37 -14.34
N ILE A 140 -0.90 -1.76 -13.75
CA ILE A 140 -1.56 -2.29 -12.56
C ILE A 140 -2.43 -3.49 -12.94
N SER A 141 -2.29 -4.60 -12.23
CA SER A 141 -3.09 -5.80 -12.47
C SER A 141 -4.58 -5.53 -12.19
N GLU A 142 -5.47 -6.20 -12.93
CA GLU A 142 -6.92 -6.09 -12.70
C GLU A 142 -7.32 -6.48 -11.28
N GLN A 143 -6.63 -7.47 -10.69
CA GLN A 143 -6.86 -7.95 -9.34
C GLN A 143 -6.55 -6.84 -8.33
N ALA A 144 -5.44 -6.12 -8.50
CA ALA A 144 -5.08 -5.00 -7.65
C ALA A 144 -6.10 -3.86 -7.78
N GLN A 145 -6.53 -3.52 -9.00
CA GLN A 145 -7.55 -2.51 -9.22
C GLN A 145 -8.87 -2.85 -8.52
N ARG A 146 -9.32 -4.10 -8.64
CA ARG A 146 -10.53 -4.57 -7.96
C ARG A 146 -10.37 -4.51 -6.43
N PHE A 147 -9.25 -4.99 -5.92
CA PHE A 147 -8.95 -4.98 -4.47
C PHE A 147 -9.03 -3.58 -3.89
N TYR A 148 -8.38 -2.59 -4.51
CA TYR A 148 -8.38 -1.21 -4.00
C TYR A 148 -9.69 -0.47 -4.22
N ARG A 149 -10.50 -0.82 -5.24
CA ARG A 149 -11.82 -0.22 -5.46
C ARG A 149 -12.89 -0.76 -4.52
N SER A 150 -12.86 -2.06 -4.23
CA SER A 150 -13.88 -2.74 -3.41
C SER A 150 -13.48 -2.90 -1.94
N GLY A 151 -12.26 -2.50 -1.55
CA GLY A 151 -11.76 -2.64 -0.19
C GLY A 151 -11.46 -4.10 0.21
N GLY A 152 -11.31 -5.00 -0.78
CA GLY A 152 -11.28 -6.44 -0.54
C GLY A 152 -12.68 -6.97 -0.19
N SER A 153 -13.12 -8.06 -0.82
CA SER A 153 -14.43 -8.63 -0.48
C SER A 153 -14.47 -9.04 1.00
N TRP A 154 -15.39 -8.47 1.76
CA TRP A 154 -15.63 -8.80 3.18
C TRP A 154 -15.97 -10.29 3.38
N LEU A 155 -16.45 -10.94 2.32
CA LEU A 155 -16.77 -12.36 2.27
C LEU A 155 -15.53 -13.26 2.46
N HIS A 156 -14.34 -12.81 2.06
CA HIS A 156 -13.09 -13.56 2.24
C HIS A 156 -12.65 -13.67 3.71
N GLY A 157 -13.26 -12.91 4.61
CA GLY A 157 -13.04 -13.05 6.05
C GLY A 157 -13.87 -14.18 6.71
N TYR A 158 -14.98 -14.56 6.09
CA TYR A 158 -15.94 -15.53 6.67
C TYR A 158 -16.08 -16.82 5.87
N LEU A 159 -15.74 -16.81 4.59
CA LEU A 159 -15.91 -17.94 3.68
C LEU A 159 -14.57 -18.44 3.14
N PRO A 160 -14.44 -19.76 2.89
CA PRO A 160 -13.30 -20.29 2.13
C PRO A 160 -13.17 -19.55 0.80
N PHE A 161 -11.95 -19.36 0.33
CA PHE A 161 -11.67 -18.57 -0.87
C PHE A 161 -12.54 -18.95 -2.08
N TRP A 162 -12.73 -20.25 -2.34
CA TRP A 162 -13.54 -20.73 -3.47
C TRP A 162 -15.01 -20.29 -3.33
N ALA A 163 -15.56 -20.31 -2.10
CA ALA A 163 -16.94 -19.93 -1.83
C ALA A 163 -17.13 -18.42 -1.94
N ALA A 164 -16.20 -17.63 -1.41
CA ALA A 164 -16.22 -16.17 -1.54
C ALA A 164 -16.15 -15.74 -3.02
N THR A 165 -15.25 -16.34 -3.80
CA THR A 165 -15.12 -16.07 -5.24
C THR A 165 -16.36 -16.49 -6.03
N PHE A 166 -16.98 -17.62 -5.64
CA PHE A 166 -18.22 -18.09 -6.24
C PHE A 166 -19.36 -17.11 -5.97
N VAL A 167 -19.52 -16.68 -4.72
CA VAL A 167 -20.55 -15.70 -4.34
C VAL A 167 -20.33 -14.37 -5.05
N ASP A 168 -19.12 -13.84 -5.10
CA ASP A 168 -18.81 -12.57 -5.79
C ASP A 168 -19.16 -12.63 -7.28
N ARG A 169 -18.89 -13.76 -7.94
CA ARG A 169 -19.24 -13.95 -9.36
C ARG A 169 -20.75 -14.20 -9.58
N MET A 170 -21.38 -14.89 -8.64
CA MET A 170 -22.80 -15.26 -8.72
C MET A 170 -23.73 -14.19 -8.14
N LEU A 171 -23.20 -13.20 -7.39
CA LEU A 171 -24.01 -12.18 -6.72
C LEU A 171 -24.94 -11.45 -7.72
N LEU A 172 -24.41 -11.11 -8.87
CA LEU A 172 -25.18 -10.43 -9.94
C LEU A 172 -26.27 -11.34 -10.49
N VAL A 173 -25.97 -12.63 -10.68
CA VAL A 173 -26.93 -13.64 -11.14
C VAL A 173 -27.97 -13.91 -10.07
N LEU A 174 -27.59 -14.03 -8.80
CA LEU A 174 -28.50 -14.25 -7.67
C LEU A 174 -29.44 -13.07 -7.46
N ILE A 175 -28.96 -11.83 -7.60
CA ILE A 175 -29.79 -10.63 -7.54
C ILE A 175 -30.82 -10.65 -8.68
N THR A 176 -30.38 -10.98 -9.90
CA THR A 176 -31.28 -11.05 -11.07
C THR A 176 -32.34 -12.14 -10.90
N ILE A 177 -31.95 -13.31 -10.42
CA ILE A 177 -32.89 -14.42 -10.12
C ILE A 177 -33.84 -14.00 -9.00
N GLY A 178 -33.36 -13.38 -7.93
CA GLY A 178 -34.20 -12.87 -6.84
C GLY A 178 -35.22 -11.84 -7.32
N LEU A 179 -34.80 -10.91 -8.18
CA LEU A 179 -35.67 -9.87 -8.75
C LEU A 179 -36.81 -10.47 -9.59
N VAL A 180 -36.57 -11.61 -10.23
CA VAL A 180 -37.59 -12.31 -11.05
C VAL A 180 -38.44 -13.25 -10.17
N LEU A 181 -37.84 -14.00 -9.26
CA LEU A 181 -38.58 -14.97 -8.43
C LEU A 181 -39.49 -14.34 -7.40
N VAL A 182 -39.10 -13.23 -6.78
CA VAL A 182 -39.94 -12.57 -5.77
C VAL A 182 -41.31 -12.13 -6.31
N PRO A 183 -41.41 -11.40 -7.45
CA PRO A 183 -42.72 -11.06 -8.02
C PRO A 183 -43.44 -12.31 -8.57
N LEU A 184 -42.73 -13.31 -9.09
CA LEU A 184 -43.35 -14.55 -9.58
C LEU A 184 -44.07 -15.30 -8.47
N ILE A 185 -43.42 -15.44 -7.29
CA ILE A 185 -44.04 -16.05 -6.09
C ILE A 185 -45.22 -15.23 -5.58
N GLY A 186 -45.16 -13.89 -5.67
CA GLY A 186 -46.26 -13.02 -5.28
C GLY A 186 -47.47 -13.11 -6.22
N ILE A 187 -47.28 -13.36 -7.52
CA ILE A 187 -48.33 -13.45 -8.54
C ILE A 187 -48.97 -14.85 -8.56
N LEU A 188 -48.24 -15.90 -8.23
CA LEU A 188 -48.74 -17.29 -8.22
C LEU A 188 -50.01 -17.51 -7.42
N PRO A 189 -50.17 -17.06 -6.17
CA PRO A 189 -51.43 -17.24 -5.41
C PRO A 189 -52.59 -16.46 -6.02
N TRP A 190 -52.33 -15.28 -6.62
CA TRP A 190 -53.34 -14.49 -7.29
C TRP A 190 -53.83 -15.19 -8.56
N LEU A 191 -52.96 -15.74 -9.40
CA LEU A 191 -53.30 -16.55 -10.57
C LEU A 191 -54.05 -17.82 -10.19
N TYR A 192 -53.66 -18.47 -9.10
CA TYR A 192 -54.34 -19.67 -8.60
C TYR A 192 -55.74 -19.37 -8.12
N THR A 193 -55.96 -18.27 -7.38
CA THR A 193 -57.31 -17.86 -6.94
C THR A 193 -58.19 -17.40 -8.11
N TRP A 194 -57.63 -16.71 -9.11
CA TRP A 194 -58.33 -16.29 -10.31
C TRP A 194 -58.78 -17.49 -11.15
N ARG A 195 -57.91 -18.49 -11.34
CA ARG A 195 -58.23 -19.73 -12.08
C ARG A 195 -59.24 -20.61 -11.37
N ASN A 196 -59.27 -20.60 -10.06
CA ASN A 196 -60.29 -21.35 -9.31
C ASN A 196 -61.68 -20.64 -9.35
N ARG A 197 -61.70 -19.32 -9.33
CA ARG A 197 -62.98 -18.58 -9.47
C ARG A 197 -63.64 -18.80 -10.83
N SER A 198 -62.89 -18.95 -11.91
CA SER A 198 -63.42 -19.17 -13.25
C SER A 198 -63.96 -20.59 -13.47
N LYS A 199 -63.87 -21.50 -12.52
CA LYS A 199 -64.45 -22.83 -12.58
C LYS A 199 -65.85 -22.96 -11.93
N TYR A 200 -66.32 -21.88 -11.28
CA TYR A 200 -67.59 -21.85 -10.57
C TYR A 200 -68.61 -20.90 -11.23
N TYR A 201 -68.33 -20.46 -12.46
CA TYR A 201 -69.26 -19.82 -13.38
C TYR A 201 -69.20 -20.59 -14.71
#